data_f5e2acc1a9826f0f568411cdcc890fea
#
_entry.id   f5e2acc1a9826f0f568411cdcc890fea
#
_cell.length_a   1.000
_cell.length_b   1.000
_cell.length_c   1.000
_cell.angle_alpha   90.00
_cell.angle_beta   90.00
_cell.angle_gamma   90.00
#
_symmetry.space_group_name_H-M   'P 1'
#
loop_
_entity.id
_entity.type
_entity.pdbx_description
1 polymer ?
#
loop_
_entity_poly.entity_id
_entity_poly.type
_entity_poly.pdbx_seq_one_letter_code
_entity_poly.pdbx_strand_id
1 'polypeptide(L)'
;MFKIQLSVTSFILGVLCVACSKEEAGHGHSGSDETNSEPYIPVEVISNAHTVTYLEPRTYIIEEPQSSQGNVCYLILGEERAVMFDTGAGENTMVDGTRMRYVIDQITDLPVTLFMSHFHFDHNQNIAEFDHVAFIELEYLVEGTSSEGVYEFSDTELVFGSYPASVQVNEWWPLDTDIDLGGRSIRVVSIPGHTDESAMIVDTQNKLMFMGDYIYDGPLYVFGQQNLIPYETTVDMLIANYDDSFSVYGAHGSPQVPHENLQKLKDILVCIQEGECIPSMTNIWGYVVQRYNLNGMEVWVFLE
;
A
#
# COMPACT_ATOMS: atom_id res chain seq x y z
N MET A 1 9.73 -45.11 1.36
CA MET A 1 10.34 -44.01 2.12
C MET A 1 11.42 -43.41 1.26
N PHE A 2 11.08 -42.48 0.38
CA PHE A 2 12.04 -41.73 -0.44
C PHE A 2 11.88 -40.26 -0.04
N LYS A 3 12.94 -39.71 0.57
CA LYS A 3 13.06 -38.28 0.84
C LYS A 3 13.50 -37.61 -0.45
N ILE A 4 12.64 -36.79 -1.04
CA ILE A 4 13.04 -35.86 -2.10
C ILE A 4 13.53 -34.59 -1.41
N GLN A 5 14.84 -34.34 -1.58
CA GLN A 5 15.49 -33.12 -1.11
C GLN A 5 15.35 -32.11 -2.24
N LEU A 6 14.46 -31.14 -2.09
CA LEU A 6 14.38 -30.00 -3.00
C LEU A 6 15.49 -29.01 -2.64
N SER A 7 16.40 -28.84 -3.59
CA SER A 7 17.41 -27.80 -3.59
C SER A 7 16.75 -26.48 -4.01
N VAL A 8 16.68 -25.54 -3.09
CA VAL A 8 16.26 -24.17 -3.39
C VAL A 8 17.41 -23.49 -4.12
N THR A 9 17.28 -23.37 -5.42
CA THR A 9 18.18 -22.55 -6.24
C THR A 9 17.55 -21.17 -6.35
N SER A 10 18.12 -20.20 -5.67
CA SER A 10 17.76 -18.79 -5.80
C SER A 10 17.93 -18.35 -7.25
N PHE A 11 16.84 -18.09 -7.94
CA PHE A 11 16.84 -17.38 -9.22
C PHE A 11 16.60 -15.90 -8.92
N ILE A 12 17.70 -15.15 -8.96
CA ILE A 12 17.65 -13.69 -9.07
C ILE A 12 17.25 -13.39 -10.51
N LEU A 13 16.00 -13.05 -10.74
CA LEU A 13 15.54 -12.56 -12.04
C LEU A 13 15.55 -11.04 -12.00
N GLY A 14 16.57 -10.45 -12.59
CA GLY A 14 16.64 -9.00 -12.79
C GLY A 14 15.52 -8.56 -13.74
N VAL A 15 14.66 -7.69 -13.25
CA VAL A 15 13.73 -6.93 -14.08
C VAL A 15 14.54 -5.84 -14.79
N LEU A 16 14.69 -5.96 -16.10
CA LEU A 16 15.25 -4.89 -16.93
C LEU A 16 14.24 -3.72 -16.97
N CYS A 17 14.55 -2.66 -16.24
CA CYS A 17 13.98 -1.36 -16.53
C CYS A 17 14.45 -0.90 -17.91
N VAL A 18 13.52 -0.85 -18.87
CA VAL A 18 13.76 -0.19 -20.16
C VAL A 18 13.69 1.32 -19.90
N ALA A 19 14.85 1.93 -19.74
CA ALA A 19 14.96 3.38 -19.75
C ALA A 19 14.62 3.88 -21.16
N CYS A 20 13.48 4.53 -21.33
CA CYS A 20 13.18 5.32 -22.51
C CYS A 20 14.01 6.60 -22.48
N SER A 21 15.01 6.67 -23.38
CA SER A 21 15.73 7.91 -23.68
C SER A 21 14.76 8.88 -24.35
N LYS A 22 14.52 10.05 -23.71
CA LYS A 22 13.83 11.19 -24.33
C LYS A 22 14.79 11.89 -25.29
N GLU A 23 14.42 11.93 -26.56
CA GLU A 23 14.96 12.92 -27.50
C GLU A 23 14.27 14.26 -27.27
N GLU A 24 15.07 15.30 -27.12
CA GLU A 24 14.60 16.70 -27.01
C GLU A 24 14.08 17.17 -28.38
N ALA A 25 12.81 17.54 -28.42
CA ALA A 25 12.30 18.45 -29.45
C ALA A 25 11.65 19.65 -28.75
N GLY A 26 12.34 20.77 -28.73
CA GLY A 26 11.84 22.02 -28.23
C GLY A 26 10.70 22.55 -29.09
N HIS A 27 9.59 22.91 -28.44
CA HIS A 27 8.69 23.99 -28.89
C HIS A 27 8.01 24.58 -27.66
N GLY A 28 8.27 25.86 -27.42
CA GLY A 28 7.67 26.62 -26.34
C GLY A 28 6.17 26.80 -26.53
N HIS A 29 5.45 26.57 -25.44
CA HIS A 29 4.15 27.22 -25.19
C HIS A 29 4.07 27.56 -23.70
N SER A 30 3.99 28.86 -23.44
CA SER A 30 3.70 29.39 -22.12
C SER A 30 2.24 29.10 -21.78
N GLY A 31 2.05 28.21 -20.81
CA GLY A 31 0.79 27.99 -20.14
C GLY A 31 1.14 27.67 -18.70
N SER A 32 0.86 28.60 -17.79
CA SER A 32 1.02 28.41 -16.36
C SER A 32 -0.07 27.47 -15.86
N ASP A 33 0.19 26.16 -15.88
CA ASP A 33 -0.47 25.22 -14.99
C ASP A 33 0.28 25.27 -13.66
N GLU A 34 -0.20 26.10 -12.74
CA GLU A 34 0.10 25.97 -11.33
C GLU A 34 -0.63 24.71 -10.83
N THR A 35 -0.04 23.55 -11.05
CA THR A 35 -0.35 22.39 -10.23
C THR A 35 0.10 22.73 -8.83
N ASN A 36 -0.88 22.88 -7.93
CA ASN A 36 -0.68 23.08 -6.51
C ASN A 36 -0.15 21.76 -5.92
N SER A 37 1.09 21.40 -6.26
CA SER A 37 1.80 20.33 -5.59
C SER A 37 2.23 20.87 -4.24
N GLU A 38 1.63 20.40 -3.16
CA GLU A 38 2.14 20.63 -1.81
C GLU A 38 3.63 20.32 -1.82
N PRO A 39 4.46 21.23 -1.29
CA PRO A 39 5.90 21.04 -1.37
C PRO A 39 6.33 19.90 -0.44
N TYR A 40 6.66 18.76 -1.01
CA TYR A 40 7.34 17.68 -0.29
C TYR A 40 8.70 18.18 0.20
N ILE A 41 8.90 18.18 1.51
CA ILE A 41 10.14 18.64 2.14
C ILE A 41 10.98 17.41 2.49
N PRO A 42 12.13 17.17 1.82
CA PRO A 42 13.03 16.09 2.18
C PRO A 42 13.50 16.19 3.63
N VAL A 43 13.51 15.06 4.33
CA VAL A 43 13.98 14.92 5.70
C VAL A 43 15.30 14.16 5.72
N GLU A 44 16.33 14.74 6.32
CA GLU A 44 17.61 14.02 6.47
C GLU A 44 17.48 12.94 7.54
N VAL A 45 17.59 11.71 7.12
CA VAL A 45 17.67 10.51 7.98
C VAL A 45 18.91 9.71 7.61
N ILE A 46 19.48 9.03 8.58
CA ILE A 46 20.58 8.09 8.34
C ILE A 46 19.95 6.76 7.95
N SER A 47 19.88 6.52 6.65
CA SER A 47 19.41 5.24 6.10
C SER A 47 20.06 4.98 4.75
N ASN A 48 20.34 3.69 4.46
CA ASN A 48 20.81 3.26 3.15
C ASN A 48 19.71 2.65 2.29
N ALA A 49 18.53 2.45 2.85
CA ALA A 49 17.39 1.79 2.20
C ALA A 49 16.20 2.71 1.96
N HIS A 50 16.06 3.75 2.79
CA HIS A 50 14.86 4.59 2.80
C HIS A 50 15.20 6.03 2.45
N THR A 51 14.25 6.69 1.79
CA THR A 51 14.16 8.14 1.71
C THR A 51 12.95 8.62 2.49
N VAL A 52 13.03 9.81 3.09
CA VAL A 52 11.96 10.36 3.90
C VAL A 52 11.61 11.75 3.41
N THR A 53 10.32 11.98 3.25
CA THR A 53 9.78 13.27 2.85
C THR A 53 8.68 13.68 3.83
N TYR A 54 8.73 14.94 4.27
CA TYR A 54 7.70 15.50 5.13
C TYR A 54 6.52 16.00 4.31
N LEU A 55 5.33 15.62 4.72
CA LEU A 55 4.05 16.08 4.20
C LEU A 55 3.28 16.76 5.33
N GLU A 56 2.83 18.00 5.11
CA GLU A 56 1.96 18.69 6.06
C GLU A 56 0.57 18.01 6.14
N PRO A 57 -0.07 17.95 7.31
CA PRO A 57 0.52 18.23 8.61
C PRO A 57 1.13 16.95 9.23
N ARG A 58 2.29 17.07 9.83
CA ARG A 58 2.92 16.04 10.68
C ARG A 58 2.82 14.61 10.14
N THR A 59 3.03 14.45 8.84
CA THR A 59 3.04 13.17 8.14
C THR A 59 4.38 13.01 7.44
N TYR A 60 4.90 11.79 7.42
CA TYR A 60 6.15 11.48 6.75
C TYR A 60 5.92 10.34 5.76
N ILE A 61 6.35 10.55 4.54
CA ILE A 61 6.38 9.55 3.49
C ILE A 61 7.74 8.86 3.59
N ILE A 62 7.75 7.55 3.74
CA ILE A 62 8.96 6.73 3.83
C ILE A 62 8.95 5.78 2.63
N GLU A 63 9.90 5.95 1.73
CA GLU A 63 10.00 5.19 0.49
C GLU A 63 11.17 4.23 0.53
N GLU A 64 11.03 3.08 -0.12
CA GLU A 64 12.09 2.08 -0.34
C GLU A 64 12.55 2.09 -1.81
N PRO A 65 13.31 3.13 -2.26
CA PRO A 65 13.61 3.33 -3.69
C PRO A 65 14.52 2.26 -4.30
N GLN A 66 15.14 1.40 -3.47
CA GLN A 66 16.00 0.31 -3.91
C GLN A 66 15.33 -1.06 -3.77
N SER A 67 14.13 -1.12 -3.22
CA SER A 67 13.31 -2.32 -3.17
C SER A 67 12.82 -2.67 -4.58
N SER A 68 12.68 -3.96 -4.88
CA SER A 68 12.09 -4.43 -6.13
C SER A 68 10.61 -4.05 -6.25
N GLN A 69 9.96 -3.78 -5.11
CA GLN A 69 8.55 -3.40 -5.04
C GLN A 69 8.37 -1.87 -5.07
N GLY A 70 9.38 -1.09 -4.63
CA GLY A 70 9.30 0.37 -4.61
C GLY A 70 8.21 0.88 -3.67
N ASN A 71 8.14 0.29 -2.46
CA ASN A 71 7.08 0.59 -1.50
C ASN A 71 7.15 2.01 -0.95
N VAL A 72 5.97 2.52 -0.65
CA VAL A 72 5.74 3.81 0.01
C VAL A 72 4.91 3.56 1.28
N CYS A 73 5.46 3.92 2.41
CA CYS A 73 4.84 3.80 3.72
C CYS A 73 4.63 5.18 4.34
N TYR A 74 3.74 5.28 5.33
CA TYR A 74 3.37 6.58 5.91
C TYR A 74 3.47 6.56 7.43
N LEU A 75 4.21 7.52 8.00
CA LEU A 75 4.26 7.76 9.43
C LEU A 75 3.41 9.00 9.76
N ILE A 76 2.31 8.80 10.48
CA ILE A 76 1.29 9.80 10.79
C ILE A 76 1.38 10.14 12.28
N LEU A 77 1.72 11.39 12.62
CA LEU A 77 1.93 11.80 14.00
C LEU A 77 0.75 12.60 14.54
N GLY A 78 0.28 12.21 15.71
CA GLY A 78 -0.47 13.05 16.64
C GLY A 78 0.45 13.75 17.63
N GLU A 79 -0.08 14.22 18.76
CA GLU A 79 0.69 14.81 19.86
C GLU A 79 1.09 13.76 20.91
N GLU A 80 0.33 12.65 21.02
CA GLU A 80 0.49 11.64 22.06
C GLU A 80 1.00 10.30 21.51
N ARG A 81 0.64 9.95 20.28
CA ARG A 81 1.09 8.73 19.57
C ARG A 81 1.20 8.93 18.08
N ALA A 82 1.89 8.02 17.42
CA ALA A 82 2.03 7.96 15.98
C ALA A 82 1.50 6.64 15.44
N VAL A 83 1.14 6.65 14.15
CA VAL A 83 0.78 5.45 13.40
C VAL A 83 1.76 5.27 12.26
N MET A 84 2.32 4.09 12.16
CA MET A 84 3.01 3.63 10.97
C MET A 84 2.03 2.85 10.10
N PHE A 85 1.81 3.30 8.89
CA PHE A 85 0.95 2.64 7.90
C PHE A 85 1.84 1.90 6.91
N ASP A 86 1.82 0.57 6.97
CA ASP A 86 2.69 -0.38 6.30
C ASP A 86 4.17 -0.32 6.74
N THR A 87 4.94 -1.36 6.40
CA THR A 87 6.36 -1.47 6.78
C THR A 87 7.29 -1.79 5.61
N GLY A 88 6.77 -1.81 4.39
CA GLY A 88 7.54 -2.08 3.19
C GLY A 88 7.95 -3.55 3.00
N ALA A 89 8.68 -3.78 1.91
CA ALA A 89 9.17 -5.10 1.51
C ALA A 89 10.36 -5.59 2.33
N GLY A 90 10.98 -4.73 3.13
CA GLY A 90 12.12 -5.10 3.96
C GLY A 90 13.34 -5.54 3.17
N GLU A 91 13.35 -5.40 1.87
CA GLU A 91 14.52 -5.69 1.04
C GLU A 91 15.66 -4.74 1.42
N ASN A 92 16.83 -5.31 1.60
CA ASN A 92 18.04 -4.60 2.05
C ASN A 92 18.04 -4.14 3.52
N THR A 93 17.02 -4.43 4.32
CA THR A 93 16.98 -4.05 5.74
C THR A 93 17.85 -4.95 6.64
N MET A 94 18.41 -6.02 6.09
CA MET A 94 19.32 -6.93 6.79
C MET A 94 20.71 -6.33 7.02
N VAL A 95 21.01 -5.16 6.47
CA VAL A 95 22.26 -4.44 6.68
C VAL A 95 22.09 -3.42 7.78
N ASP A 96 23.04 -3.32 8.70
CA ASP A 96 23.01 -2.40 9.85
C ASP A 96 22.60 -0.97 9.42
N GLY A 97 21.60 -0.40 10.13
CA GLY A 97 21.10 0.96 9.92
C GLY A 97 20.03 1.10 8.83
N THR A 98 19.46 0.00 8.34
CA THR A 98 18.44 0.01 7.29
C THR A 98 17.03 -0.36 7.78
N ARG A 99 16.85 -0.61 9.07
CA ARG A 99 15.56 -0.99 9.64
C ARG A 99 14.57 0.17 9.62
N MET A 100 13.31 -0.12 9.34
CA MET A 100 12.23 0.86 9.35
C MET A 100 12.13 1.58 10.70
N ARG A 101 12.22 0.84 11.81
CA ARG A 101 12.18 1.41 13.16
C ARG A 101 13.32 2.39 13.42
N TYR A 102 14.52 2.11 12.91
CA TYR A 102 15.66 3.02 13.03
C TYR A 102 15.43 4.36 12.31
N VAL A 103 14.70 4.35 11.19
CA VAL A 103 14.29 5.57 10.48
C VAL A 103 13.27 6.34 11.31
N ILE A 104 12.24 5.65 11.82
CA ILE A 104 11.17 6.24 12.63
C ILE A 104 11.73 6.88 13.90
N ASP A 105 12.67 6.23 14.59
CA ASP A 105 13.29 6.73 15.83
C ASP A 105 14.14 8.00 15.63
N GLN A 106 14.50 8.34 14.39
CA GLN A 106 15.13 9.62 14.05
C GLN A 106 14.10 10.75 13.84
N ILE A 107 12.84 10.40 13.66
CA ILE A 107 11.74 11.35 13.36
C ILE A 107 10.96 11.68 14.63
N THR A 108 10.70 10.69 15.47
CA THR A 108 9.82 10.85 16.64
C THR A 108 10.18 9.93 17.80
N ASP A 109 9.99 10.44 19.04
CA ASP A 109 10.05 9.66 20.27
C ASP A 109 8.65 9.20 20.74
N LEU A 110 7.59 9.46 19.96
CA LEU A 110 6.23 9.05 20.30
C LEU A 110 6.07 7.53 20.27
N PRO A 111 5.17 6.96 21.09
CA PRO A 111 4.74 5.57 20.91
C PRO A 111 4.17 5.38 19.50
N VAL A 112 4.65 4.36 18.79
CA VAL A 112 4.23 4.07 17.41
C VAL A 112 3.40 2.80 17.39
N THR A 113 2.18 2.90 16.85
CA THR A 113 1.33 1.75 16.52
C THR A 113 1.49 1.45 15.03
N LEU A 114 1.82 0.20 14.71
CA LEU A 114 1.79 -0.27 13.32
C LEU A 114 0.35 -0.62 12.95
N PHE A 115 -0.08 -0.17 11.78
CA PHE A 115 -1.32 -0.57 11.13
C PHE A 115 -1.03 -0.92 9.67
N MET A 116 -1.43 -2.09 9.21
CA MET A 116 -1.20 -2.54 7.85
C MET A 116 -2.39 -2.27 6.96
N SER A 117 -2.13 -1.83 5.72
CA SER A 117 -3.16 -1.66 4.71
C SER A 117 -3.79 -2.99 4.32
N HIS A 118 -2.96 -4.03 4.22
CA HIS A 118 -3.32 -5.42 3.93
C HIS A 118 -2.13 -6.35 4.25
N PHE A 119 -2.25 -7.66 3.99
CA PHE A 119 -1.30 -8.64 4.50
C PHE A 119 -0.26 -9.12 3.50
N HIS A 120 -0.15 -8.57 2.30
CA HIS A 120 0.89 -8.96 1.35
C HIS A 120 2.30 -8.74 1.91
N PHE A 121 3.23 -9.59 1.49
CA PHE A 121 4.59 -9.67 2.03
C PHE A 121 5.33 -8.34 2.00
N ASP A 122 5.08 -7.53 0.99
CA ASP A 122 5.79 -6.26 0.77
C ASP A 122 5.24 -5.08 1.58
N HIS A 123 4.22 -5.30 2.39
CA HIS A 123 3.68 -4.32 3.34
C HIS A 123 4.02 -4.62 4.79
N ASN A 124 4.50 -5.84 5.09
CA ASN A 124 4.64 -6.31 6.47
C ASN A 124 6.00 -6.93 6.82
N GLN A 125 7.03 -6.82 5.96
CA GLN A 125 8.32 -7.47 6.20
C GLN A 125 9.07 -6.96 7.44
N ASN A 126 8.83 -5.73 7.86
CA ASN A 126 9.45 -5.16 9.06
C ASN A 126 8.52 -5.20 10.30
N ILE A 127 7.42 -5.96 10.26
CA ILE A 127 6.42 -6.04 11.35
C ILE A 127 7.04 -6.40 12.70
N ALA A 128 8.07 -7.26 12.72
CA ALA A 128 8.77 -7.69 13.94
C ALA A 128 9.54 -6.56 14.64
N GLU A 129 9.66 -5.39 14.04
CA GLU A 129 10.30 -4.22 14.64
C GLU A 129 9.32 -3.38 15.49
N PHE A 130 8.04 -3.75 15.52
CA PHE A 130 6.99 -3.01 16.21
C PHE A 130 6.43 -3.83 17.40
N ASP A 131 6.48 -3.22 18.58
CA ASP A 131 5.93 -3.81 19.82
C ASP A 131 4.41 -3.65 19.94
N HIS A 132 3.80 -2.79 19.14
CA HIS A 132 2.37 -2.51 19.17
C HIS A 132 1.78 -2.50 17.75
N VAL A 133 0.91 -3.47 17.50
CA VAL A 133 0.26 -3.69 16.21
C VAL A 133 -1.25 -3.62 16.36
N ALA A 134 -1.88 -2.82 15.53
CA ALA A 134 -3.33 -2.73 15.41
C ALA A 134 -3.82 -3.36 14.10
N PHE A 135 -4.93 -4.07 14.16
CA PHE A 135 -5.63 -4.58 13.01
C PHE A 135 -6.98 -3.88 12.86
N ILE A 136 -7.46 -3.82 11.63
CA ILE A 136 -8.86 -3.48 11.36
C ILE A 136 -9.79 -4.53 12.00
N GLU A 137 -10.84 -4.09 12.69
CA GLU A 137 -11.79 -4.98 13.37
C GLU A 137 -12.78 -5.57 12.36
N LEU A 138 -12.36 -6.63 11.67
CA LEU A 138 -13.22 -7.47 10.84
C LEU A 138 -13.51 -8.78 11.58
N GLU A 139 -14.77 -9.22 11.55
CA GLU A 139 -15.23 -10.39 12.32
C GLU A 139 -14.34 -11.62 12.09
N TYR A 140 -14.01 -11.94 10.84
CA TYR A 140 -13.19 -13.10 10.51
C TYR A 140 -11.72 -12.98 10.96
N LEU A 141 -11.16 -11.76 11.05
CA LEU A 141 -9.82 -11.54 11.58
C LEU A 141 -9.81 -11.71 13.10
N VAL A 142 -10.85 -11.20 13.77
CA VAL A 142 -11.02 -11.39 15.22
C VAL A 142 -11.19 -12.87 15.55
N GLU A 143 -12.02 -13.59 14.80
CA GLU A 143 -12.23 -15.03 14.97
C GLU A 143 -11.00 -15.86 14.62
N GLY A 144 -10.19 -15.44 13.64
CA GLY A 144 -8.94 -16.06 13.23
C GLY A 144 -7.79 -15.84 14.20
N THR A 145 -7.93 -14.88 15.12
CA THR A 145 -6.90 -14.57 16.11
C THR A 145 -7.06 -15.44 17.35
N SER A 146 -5.95 -15.99 17.85
CA SER A 146 -5.95 -16.85 19.03
C SER A 146 -6.40 -16.09 20.29
N SER A 147 -6.79 -16.85 21.35
CA SER A 147 -7.13 -16.25 22.65
C SER A 147 -5.96 -15.49 23.32
N GLU A 148 -4.73 -15.71 22.85
CA GLU A 148 -3.53 -15.00 23.28
C GLU A 148 -3.25 -13.75 22.44
N GLY A 149 -4.11 -13.47 21.45
CA GLY A 149 -4.01 -12.32 20.56
C GLY A 149 -3.03 -12.51 19.40
N VAL A 150 -2.67 -13.75 19.06
CA VAL A 150 -1.75 -14.05 17.95
C VAL A 150 -2.56 -14.37 16.69
N TYR A 151 -2.27 -13.66 15.62
CA TYR A 151 -2.74 -13.95 14.27
C TYR A 151 -1.65 -14.66 13.49
N GLU A 152 -2.00 -15.77 12.82
CA GLU A 152 -1.10 -16.55 11.95
C GLU A 152 -1.43 -16.25 10.49
N PHE A 153 -0.46 -15.72 9.74
CA PHE A 153 -0.64 -15.45 8.32
C PHE A 153 -0.58 -16.74 7.50
N SER A 154 -1.47 -16.86 6.55
CA SER A 154 -1.40 -17.92 5.53
C SER A 154 -0.48 -17.52 4.38
N ASP A 155 0.07 -18.51 3.66
CA ASP A 155 0.86 -18.26 2.45
C ASP A 155 0.05 -17.51 1.37
N THR A 156 -1.28 -17.68 1.36
CA THR A 156 -2.19 -17.01 0.43
C THR A 156 -2.34 -15.53 0.73
N GLU A 157 -2.44 -15.17 2.01
CA GLU A 157 -2.50 -13.76 2.44
C GLU A 157 -1.18 -13.04 2.19
N LEU A 158 -0.06 -13.73 2.33
CA LEU A 158 1.27 -13.15 2.08
C LEU A 158 1.61 -13.04 0.59
N VAL A 159 0.94 -13.79 -0.28
CA VAL A 159 1.22 -13.97 -1.72
C VAL A 159 2.57 -14.65 -1.98
N PHE A 160 3.63 -14.23 -1.30
CA PHE A 160 4.96 -14.83 -1.42
C PHE A 160 5.60 -15.07 -0.06
N GLY A 161 6.27 -16.23 0.03
CA GLY A 161 7.02 -16.59 1.23
C GLY A 161 6.14 -17.05 2.38
N SER A 162 6.72 -17.09 3.56
CA SER A 162 6.09 -17.51 4.82
C SER A 162 6.49 -16.59 5.98
N TYR A 163 6.86 -15.37 5.68
CA TYR A 163 7.23 -14.36 6.68
C TYR A 163 6.49 -13.05 6.40
N PRO A 164 5.96 -12.41 7.45
CA PRO A 164 5.93 -12.90 8.83
C PRO A 164 5.01 -14.12 8.98
N ALA A 165 5.41 -15.08 9.83
CA ALA A 165 4.56 -16.26 10.07
C ALA A 165 3.36 -15.92 10.96
N SER A 166 3.53 -14.99 11.90
CA SER A 166 2.49 -14.56 12.83
C SER A 166 2.81 -13.20 13.41
N VAL A 167 1.80 -12.58 14.05
CA VAL A 167 1.93 -11.31 14.72
C VAL A 167 1.09 -11.27 15.99
N GLN A 168 1.56 -10.54 17.01
CA GLN A 168 0.77 -10.20 18.17
C GLN A 168 -0.12 -9.01 17.86
N VAL A 169 -1.44 -9.19 17.81
CA VAL A 169 -2.41 -8.11 17.68
C VAL A 169 -2.65 -7.51 19.06
N ASN A 170 -2.34 -6.23 19.22
CA ASN A 170 -2.44 -5.53 20.48
C ASN A 170 -3.72 -4.68 20.58
N GLU A 171 -4.22 -4.21 19.45
CA GLU A 171 -5.36 -3.31 19.38
C GLU A 171 -6.23 -3.66 18.16
N TRP A 172 -7.54 -3.61 18.32
CA TRP A 172 -8.51 -3.72 17.24
C TRP A 172 -9.11 -2.34 16.96
N TRP A 173 -9.01 -1.89 15.72
CA TRP A 173 -9.55 -0.60 15.32
C TRP A 173 -10.93 -0.77 14.66
N PRO A 174 -11.99 -0.32 15.32
CA PRO A 174 -13.34 -0.44 14.79
C PRO A 174 -13.52 0.34 13.50
N LEU A 175 -14.33 -0.21 12.58
CA LEU A 175 -14.70 0.46 11.34
C LEU A 175 -15.38 1.80 11.60
N ASP A 176 -15.07 2.78 10.76
CA ASP A 176 -15.70 4.10 10.74
C ASP A 176 -15.67 4.85 12.09
N THR A 177 -14.72 4.49 12.94
CA THR A 177 -14.52 5.12 14.23
C THR A 177 -13.26 5.97 14.22
N ASP A 178 -13.32 7.13 14.86
CA ASP A 178 -12.15 8.01 14.97
C ASP A 178 -11.17 7.46 16.02
N ILE A 179 -9.92 7.30 15.61
CA ILE A 179 -8.79 6.90 16.44
C ILE A 179 -8.03 8.16 16.81
N ASP A 180 -8.02 8.51 18.10
CA ASP A 180 -7.35 9.70 18.61
C ASP A 180 -5.84 9.46 18.76
N LEU A 181 -5.04 10.35 18.17
CA LEU A 181 -3.59 10.35 18.25
C LEU A 181 -3.04 11.46 19.16
N GLY A 182 -3.94 12.19 19.83
CA GLY A 182 -3.63 13.42 20.54
C GLY A 182 -3.61 14.63 19.58
N GLY A 183 -4.67 15.45 19.64
CA GLY A 183 -4.82 16.64 18.80
C GLY A 183 -5.00 16.37 17.30
N ARG A 184 -5.00 15.10 16.88
CA ARG A 184 -5.26 14.62 15.53
C ARG A 184 -6.01 13.30 15.61
N SER A 185 -7.04 13.14 14.80
CA SER A 185 -7.78 11.88 14.68
C SER A 185 -7.70 11.34 13.27
N ILE A 186 -7.59 10.03 13.16
CA ILE A 186 -7.66 9.29 11.91
C ILE A 186 -8.84 8.33 11.97
N ARG A 187 -9.27 7.84 10.81
CA ARG A 187 -10.33 6.83 10.72
C ARG A 187 -9.87 5.69 9.83
N VAL A 188 -10.15 4.46 10.25
CA VAL A 188 -9.92 3.26 9.45
C VAL A 188 -11.19 2.91 8.71
N VAL A 189 -11.07 2.67 7.41
CA VAL A 189 -12.17 2.30 6.52
C VAL A 189 -11.80 1.03 5.77
N SER A 190 -12.69 0.04 5.76
CA SER A 190 -12.51 -1.16 4.95
C SER A 190 -12.71 -0.84 3.48
N ILE A 191 -11.76 -1.26 2.66
CA ILE A 191 -11.72 -1.02 1.20
C ILE A 191 -11.39 -2.33 0.44
N PRO A 192 -12.21 -3.38 0.55
CA PRO A 192 -11.96 -4.64 -0.13
C PRO A 192 -11.93 -4.48 -1.65
N GLY A 193 -11.16 -5.35 -2.31
CA GLY A 193 -10.97 -5.37 -3.76
C GLY A 193 -9.60 -5.88 -4.17
N HIS A 194 -8.54 -5.29 -3.67
CA HIS A 194 -7.19 -5.84 -3.79
C HIS A 194 -7.05 -7.10 -2.93
N THR A 195 -7.40 -7.00 -1.64
CA THR A 195 -7.63 -8.12 -0.71
C THR A 195 -8.92 -7.90 0.09
N ASP A 196 -9.38 -8.92 0.80
CA ASP A 196 -10.61 -8.85 1.60
C ASP A 196 -10.43 -7.96 2.85
N GLU A 197 -9.23 -7.98 3.44
CA GLU A 197 -8.87 -7.20 4.62
C GLU A 197 -8.35 -5.79 4.29
N SER A 198 -8.25 -5.42 3.02
CA SER A 198 -7.75 -4.11 2.63
C SER A 198 -8.42 -2.97 3.38
N ALA A 199 -7.59 -2.12 3.94
CA ALA A 199 -8.01 -0.98 4.75
C ALA A 199 -7.26 0.30 4.36
N MET A 200 -7.94 1.43 4.45
CA MET A 200 -7.31 2.74 4.32
C MET A 200 -7.37 3.50 5.64
N ILE A 201 -6.44 4.43 5.79
CA ILE A 201 -6.51 5.47 6.81
C ILE A 201 -6.98 6.77 6.18
N VAL A 202 -7.97 7.41 6.81
CA VAL A 202 -8.47 8.72 6.41
C VAL A 202 -8.24 9.71 7.54
N ASP A 203 -7.57 10.80 7.24
CA ASP A 203 -7.56 12.01 8.05
C ASP A 203 -8.56 13.00 7.48
N THR A 204 -9.76 13.00 8.02
CA THR A 204 -10.86 13.83 7.50
C THR A 204 -10.64 15.32 7.76
N GLN A 205 -9.89 15.66 8.80
CA GLN A 205 -9.59 17.05 9.15
C GLN A 205 -8.60 17.66 8.14
N ASN A 206 -7.60 16.90 7.74
CA ASN A 206 -6.54 17.35 6.83
C ASN A 206 -6.76 16.88 5.38
N LYS A 207 -7.86 16.16 5.12
CA LYS A 207 -8.23 15.70 3.78
C LYS A 207 -7.17 14.78 3.15
N LEU A 208 -6.64 13.83 3.91
CA LEU A 208 -5.66 12.86 3.45
C LEU A 208 -6.25 11.45 3.48
N MET A 209 -6.02 10.68 2.42
CA MET A 209 -6.38 9.26 2.32
C MET A 209 -5.15 8.43 1.98
N PHE A 210 -4.80 7.47 2.83
CA PHE A 210 -3.70 6.53 2.64
C PHE A 210 -4.31 5.16 2.31
N MET A 211 -4.11 4.68 1.08
CA MET A 211 -4.96 3.65 0.50
C MET A 211 -4.26 2.31 0.23
N GLY A 212 -2.98 2.18 0.62
CA GLY A 212 -2.22 0.95 0.34
C GLY A 212 -2.26 0.60 -1.16
N ASP A 213 -2.53 -0.66 -1.45
CA ASP A 213 -2.59 -1.19 -2.81
C ASP A 213 -3.98 -1.11 -3.45
N TYR A 214 -4.92 -0.49 -2.75
CA TYR A 214 -6.24 -0.26 -3.36
C TYR A 214 -6.13 0.64 -4.58
N ILE A 215 -5.32 1.71 -4.52
CA ILE A 215 -4.99 2.56 -5.66
C ILE A 215 -3.59 3.16 -5.49
N TYR A 216 -2.75 3.03 -6.52
CA TYR A 216 -1.38 3.54 -6.53
C TYR A 216 -0.94 3.88 -7.97
N ASP A 217 0.26 4.43 -8.13
CA ASP A 217 0.85 4.75 -9.43
C ASP A 217 1.48 3.50 -10.05
N GLY A 218 0.64 2.72 -10.75
CA GLY A 218 1.02 1.46 -11.37
C GLY A 218 -0.18 0.62 -11.78
N PRO A 219 0.05 -0.60 -12.31
CA PRO A 219 -1.02 -1.53 -12.60
C PRO A 219 -1.62 -2.08 -11.29
N LEU A 220 -2.94 -1.97 -11.15
CA LEU A 220 -3.65 -2.44 -9.97
C LEU A 220 -3.92 -3.94 -10.08
N TYR A 221 -3.54 -4.71 -9.07
CA TYR A 221 -3.68 -6.16 -9.06
C TYR A 221 -4.98 -6.60 -8.40
N VAL A 222 -5.67 -7.53 -9.06
CA VAL A 222 -6.89 -8.17 -8.56
C VAL A 222 -6.67 -9.67 -8.54
N PHE A 223 -6.67 -10.28 -7.36
CA PHE A 223 -6.43 -11.70 -7.17
C PHE A 223 -7.77 -12.47 -7.23
N GLY A 224 -8.10 -12.93 -8.44
CA GLY A 224 -9.37 -13.61 -8.74
C GLY A 224 -10.48 -12.67 -9.22
N GLN A 225 -11.25 -13.15 -10.19
CA GLN A 225 -12.37 -12.37 -10.78
C GLN A 225 -13.48 -12.03 -9.77
N GLN A 226 -13.63 -12.82 -8.72
CA GLN A 226 -14.61 -12.60 -7.66
C GLN A 226 -14.39 -11.26 -6.92
N ASN A 227 -13.16 -10.74 -6.92
CA ASN A 227 -12.80 -9.50 -6.23
C ASN A 227 -13.15 -8.23 -7.03
N LEU A 228 -13.52 -8.36 -8.30
CA LEU A 228 -13.92 -7.22 -9.12
C LEU A 228 -15.17 -6.52 -8.57
N ILE A 229 -16.17 -7.27 -8.08
CA ILE A 229 -17.41 -6.70 -7.53
C ILE A 229 -17.16 -5.94 -6.21
N PRO A 230 -16.47 -6.52 -5.21
CA PRO A 230 -16.07 -5.76 -4.03
C PRO A 230 -15.27 -4.51 -4.38
N TYR A 231 -14.34 -4.60 -5.34
CA TYR A 231 -13.52 -3.46 -5.77
C TYR A 231 -14.37 -2.32 -6.33
N GLU A 232 -15.31 -2.63 -7.25
CA GLU A 232 -16.22 -1.63 -7.80
C GLU A 232 -17.12 -1.02 -6.73
N THR A 233 -17.71 -1.86 -5.87
CA THR A 233 -18.56 -1.40 -4.76
C THR A 233 -17.80 -0.42 -3.86
N THR A 234 -16.55 -0.73 -3.57
CA THR A 234 -15.69 0.13 -2.75
C THR A 234 -15.37 1.45 -3.44
N VAL A 235 -14.99 1.45 -4.72
CA VAL A 235 -14.69 2.71 -5.43
C VAL A 235 -15.92 3.60 -5.54
N ASP A 236 -17.11 3.03 -5.69
CA ASP A 236 -18.36 3.78 -5.65
C ASP A 236 -18.58 4.46 -4.30
N MET A 237 -18.34 3.75 -3.21
CA MET A 237 -18.39 4.29 -1.86
C MET A 237 -17.38 5.42 -1.67
N LEU A 238 -16.14 5.24 -2.16
CA LEU A 238 -15.10 6.25 -2.04
C LEU A 238 -15.47 7.54 -2.79
N ILE A 239 -15.91 7.44 -4.04
CA ILE A 239 -16.34 8.59 -4.84
C ILE A 239 -17.54 9.31 -4.20
N ALA A 240 -18.44 8.56 -3.56
CA ALA A 240 -19.63 9.15 -2.93
C ALA A 240 -19.31 9.90 -1.63
N ASN A 241 -18.26 9.52 -0.90
CA ASN A 241 -17.97 10.05 0.43
C ASN A 241 -16.77 11.01 0.47
N TYR A 242 -15.85 10.94 -0.50
CA TYR A 242 -14.61 11.71 -0.52
C TYR A 242 -14.48 12.44 -1.85
N ASP A 243 -14.70 13.76 -1.82
CA ASP A 243 -14.60 14.63 -2.99
C ASP A 243 -13.13 14.96 -3.34
N ASP A 244 -12.94 15.74 -4.40
CA ASP A 244 -11.62 16.13 -4.93
C ASP A 244 -10.80 17.05 -4.00
N SER A 245 -11.36 17.44 -2.86
CA SER A 245 -10.58 18.12 -1.80
C SER A 245 -9.69 17.17 -1.01
N PHE A 246 -9.89 15.84 -1.15
CA PHE A 246 -9.04 14.85 -0.53
C PHE A 246 -7.84 14.51 -1.40
N SER A 247 -6.66 14.52 -0.81
CA SER A 247 -5.44 14.01 -1.42
C SER A 247 -5.34 12.50 -1.22
N VAL A 248 -5.05 11.77 -2.30
CA VAL A 248 -4.96 10.30 -2.32
C VAL A 248 -3.50 9.88 -2.34
N TYR A 249 -3.13 8.93 -1.50
CA TYR A 249 -1.78 8.39 -1.37
C TYR A 249 -1.80 6.86 -1.47
N GLY A 250 -1.02 6.31 -2.40
CA GLY A 250 -0.88 4.87 -2.63
C GLY A 250 0.43 4.31 -2.08
N ALA A 251 0.61 3.00 -2.16
CA ALA A 251 1.77 2.33 -1.58
C ALA A 251 2.90 2.01 -2.58
N HIS A 252 2.74 2.33 -3.86
CA HIS A 252 3.77 2.08 -4.89
C HIS A 252 3.90 3.23 -5.87
N GLY A 253 5.10 3.38 -6.44
CA GLY A 253 5.41 4.40 -7.44
C GLY A 253 5.42 5.80 -6.86
N SER A 254 4.73 6.75 -7.49
CA SER A 254 4.57 8.09 -6.93
C SER A 254 3.66 8.04 -5.71
N PRO A 255 4.07 8.61 -4.55
CA PRO A 255 3.24 8.57 -3.35
C PRO A 255 1.84 9.15 -3.55
N GLN A 256 1.73 10.30 -4.22
CA GLN A 256 0.45 10.94 -4.47
C GLN A 256 -0.16 10.46 -5.79
N VAL A 257 -1.41 10.04 -5.72
CA VAL A 257 -2.23 9.59 -6.85
C VAL A 257 -3.26 10.68 -7.19
N PRO A 258 -3.44 11.07 -8.45
CA PRO A 258 -4.50 12.00 -8.83
C PRO A 258 -5.87 11.50 -8.37
N HIS A 259 -6.64 12.34 -7.70
CA HIS A 259 -7.97 11.96 -7.18
C HIS A 259 -8.91 11.45 -8.31
N GLU A 260 -8.78 11.99 -9.51
CA GLU A 260 -9.54 11.54 -10.69
C GLU A 260 -9.32 10.07 -11.06
N ASN A 261 -8.23 9.45 -10.54
CA ASN A 261 -7.98 8.03 -10.78
C ASN A 261 -9.00 7.12 -10.10
N LEU A 262 -9.71 7.59 -9.07
CA LEU A 262 -10.86 6.86 -8.50
C LEU A 262 -11.97 6.68 -9.56
N GLN A 263 -12.27 7.73 -10.33
CA GLN A 263 -13.25 7.63 -11.41
C GLN A 263 -12.75 6.74 -12.55
N LYS A 264 -11.46 6.85 -12.92
CA LYS A 264 -10.87 5.97 -13.94
C LYS A 264 -10.87 4.51 -13.51
N LEU A 265 -10.62 4.25 -12.22
CA LEU A 265 -10.72 2.90 -11.65
C LEU A 265 -12.14 2.37 -11.74
N LYS A 266 -13.13 3.14 -11.36
CA LYS A 266 -14.55 2.77 -11.53
C LYS A 266 -14.85 2.44 -12.99
N ASP A 267 -14.49 3.32 -13.92
CA ASP A 267 -14.79 3.15 -15.34
C ASP A 267 -14.19 1.86 -15.91
N ILE A 268 -12.96 1.52 -15.55
CA ILE A 268 -12.33 0.27 -16.01
C ILE A 268 -12.96 -0.97 -15.37
N LEU A 269 -13.31 -0.94 -14.08
CA LEU A 269 -13.95 -2.06 -13.39
C LEU A 269 -15.34 -2.36 -13.99
N VAL A 270 -16.15 -1.34 -14.25
CA VAL A 270 -17.43 -1.47 -14.96
C VAL A 270 -17.22 -2.07 -16.35
N CYS A 271 -16.28 -1.52 -17.13
CA CYS A 271 -15.98 -2.00 -18.47
C CYS A 271 -15.56 -3.49 -18.48
N ILE A 272 -14.80 -3.94 -17.48
CA ILE A 272 -14.40 -5.35 -17.33
C ILE A 272 -15.63 -6.23 -17.04
N GLN A 273 -16.49 -5.83 -16.09
CA GLN A 273 -17.63 -6.61 -15.64
C GLN A 273 -18.74 -6.68 -16.71
N GLU A 274 -18.92 -5.63 -17.50
CA GLU A 274 -19.85 -5.61 -18.63
C GLU A 274 -19.31 -6.36 -19.87
N GLY A 275 -18.02 -6.80 -19.82
CA GLY A 275 -17.37 -7.52 -20.91
C GLY A 275 -17.03 -6.65 -22.13
N GLU A 276 -17.02 -5.33 -21.96
CA GLU A 276 -16.71 -4.37 -23.00
C GLU A 276 -15.19 -4.16 -23.16
N CYS A 277 -14.41 -4.36 -22.09
CA CYS A 277 -12.96 -4.32 -22.12
C CYS A 277 -12.38 -5.69 -22.53
N ILE A 278 -11.52 -5.69 -23.55
CA ILE A 278 -10.84 -6.90 -24.03
C ILE A 278 -9.44 -6.97 -23.41
N PRO A 279 -9.12 -7.99 -22.60
CA PRO A 279 -7.80 -8.10 -21.98
C PRO A 279 -6.74 -8.58 -22.97
N SER A 280 -5.51 -8.17 -22.74
CA SER A 280 -4.34 -8.91 -23.21
C SER A 280 -3.97 -9.97 -22.17
N MET A 281 -3.54 -11.15 -22.64
CA MET A 281 -3.17 -12.26 -21.78
C MET A 281 -1.65 -12.29 -21.56
N THR A 282 -1.22 -12.52 -20.34
CA THR A 282 0.19 -12.72 -20.00
C THR A 282 0.34 -13.79 -18.91
N ASN A 283 1.57 -14.16 -18.59
CA ASN A 283 1.87 -15.01 -17.44
C ASN A 283 2.81 -14.25 -16.50
N ILE A 284 2.41 -14.15 -15.24
CA ILE A 284 3.18 -13.49 -14.19
C ILE A 284 3.25 -14.46 -13.02
N TRP A 285 4.45 -14.77 -12.53
CA TRP A 285 4.69 -15.68 -11.41
C TRP A 285 4.05 -17.08 -11.55
N GLY A 286 3.80 -17.51 -12.80
CA GLY A 286 3.12 -18.78 -13.09
C GLY A 286 1.61 -18.69 -13.21
N TYR A 287 1.01 -17.56 -12.88
CA TYR A 287 -0.43 -17.31 -13.04
C TYR A 287 -0.73 -16.74 -14.43
N VAL A 288 -1.88 -17.12 -14.97
CA VAL A 288 -2.45 -16.48 -16.15
C VAL A 288 -3.08 -15.16 -15.72
N VAL A 289 -2.68 -14.06 -16.36
CA VAL A 289 -3.13 -12.72 -15.99
C VAL A 289 -3.82 -12.06 -17.16
N GLN A 290 -5.02 -11.54 -16.92
CA GLN A 290 -5.76 -10.68 -17.81
C GLN A 290 -5.38 -9.22 -17.53
N ARG A 291 -4.74 -8.57 -18.50
CA ARG A 291 -4.33 -7.16 -18.38
C ARG A 291 -5.30 -6.30 -19.14
N TYR A 292 -5.97 -5.42 -18.42
CA TYR A 292 -6.91 -4.43 -18.97
C TYR A 292 -6.29 -3.04 -18.90
N ASN A 293 -6.59 -2.20 -19.88
CA ASN A 293 -6.19 -0.79 -19.90
C ASN A 293 -7.36 0.04 -20.43
N LEU A 294 -7.72 1.09 -19.69
CA LEU A 294 -8.72 2.07 -20.09
C LEU A 294 -8.29 3.45 -19.60
N ASN A 295 -8.17 4.41 -20.50
CA ASN A 295 -7.84 5.81 -20.18
C ASN A 295 -6.56 5.99 -19.34
N GLY A 296 -5.58 5.08 -19.52
CA GLY A 296 -4.32 5.10 -18.78
C GLY A 296 -4.37 4.41 -17.42
N MET A 297 -5.53 3.93 -16.97
CA MET A 297 -5.65 3.03 -15.81
C MET A 297 -5.40 1.59 -16.26
N GLU A 298 -4.55 0.86 -15.53
CA GLU A 298 -4.30 -0.56 -15.77
C GLU A 298 -4.82 -1.39 -14.62
N VAL A 299 -5.57 -2.45 -14.95
CA VAL A 299 -6.02 -3.47 -13.99
C VAL A 299 -5.59 -4.85 -14.48
N TRP A 300 -4.90 -5.58 -13.61
CA TRP A 300 -4.39 -6.92 -13.90
C TRP A 300 -5.10 -7.95 -13.03
N VAL A 301 -5.93 -8.78 -13.67
CA VAL A 301 -6.71 -9.82 -12.99
C VAL A 301 -5.98 -11.14 -13.08
N PHE A 302 -5.54 -11.65 -11.93
CA PHE A 302 -4.90 -12.95 -11.81
C PHE A 302 -5.98 -14.03 -11.83
N LEU A 303 -5.84 -14.99 -12.74
CA LEU A 303 -6.75 -16.13 -12.83
C LEU A 303 -6.18 -17.29 -12.03
N GLU A 304 -7.04 -18.01 -11.31
CA GLU A 304 -6.71 -19.19 -10.56
C GLU A 304 -6.24 -20.36 -11.47
#